data_b921ff22f2ecf2020d3efe74d7d3ea6e
#
_entry.id   b921ff22f2ecf2020d3efe74d7d3ea6e
#
_cell.length_a   1.000
_cell.length_b   1.000
_cell.length_c   1.000
_cell.angle_alpha   90.00
_cell.angle_beta   90.00
_cell.angle_gamma   90.00
#
_symmetry.space_group_name_H-M   'P 1'
#
loop_
_entity.id
_entity.type
_entity.pdbx_description
1 polymer ?
#
loop_
_entity_poly.entity_id
_entity_poly.type
_entity_poly.pdbx_seq_one_letter_code
_entity_poly.pdbx_strand_id
1 'polypeptide(L)'
;MGGLSNSRGNSRNSAPVKNSHGNSQESASAKNIRGNSKSAASTRHTRATIWMILPLYIFTLIFVACPLIYMVALSFATPGEVHGVQWIFTLDNYRKILEPVYLDTFVQSFQLAITSTVFITLIGYPFGYFMAKLPAGGKKKAMLLLMLPFWVNSLIRLYGWIIILQKKGVLNFVLKKLGLIEKPLKIMYSYPAIIIGMIYVLLPFMILSVY
;
A
#
# COMPACT_ATOMS: atom_id res chain seq x y z
N MET A 1 15.53 -50.52 -77.87
CA MET A 1 16.70 -50.15 -78.67
C MET A 1 17.45 -49.14 -77.81
N GLY A 2 18.42 -49.56 -77.25
CA GLY A 2 19.84 -49.55 -77.52
C GLY A 2 20.42 -48.35 -76.87
N GLY A 3 21.42 -48.33 -76.06
CA GLY A 3 22.52 -49.23 -75.71
C GLY A 3 23.57 -48.37 -74.94
N LEU A 4 24.09 -48.94 -73.93
CA LEU A 4 25.52 -48.94 -73.51
C LEU A 4 26.37 -47.65 -73.67
N SER A 5 27.00 -47.14 -72.58
CA SER A 5 28.39 -47.51 -72.29
C SER A 5 28.94 -46.69 -71.17
N ASN A 6 29.28 -47.32 -70.07
CA ASN A 6 30.49 -47.43 -69.28
C ASN A 6 31.64 -46.46 -69.61
N SER A 7 32.06 -45.67 -68.57
CA SER A 7 33.45 -45.41 -68.37
C SER A 7 33.75 -45.01 -66.88
N ARG A 8 34.56 -45.82 -66.27
CA ARG A 8 35.21 -45.62 -64.95
C ARG A 8 36.16 -44.43 -65.03
N GLY A 9 36.11 -43.58 -64.01
CA GLY A 9 37.15 -42.59 -63.70
C GLY A 9 37.31 -42.46 -62.17
N ASN A 10 38.24 -43.22 -61.66
CA ASN A 10 38.77 -43.19 -60.30
C ASN A 10 39.49 -41.85 -60.09
N SER A 11 39.06 -41.03 -59.13
CA SER A 11 39.86 -39.93 -58.68
C SER A 11 39.71 -39.74 -57.17
N ARG A 12 40.85 -39.90 -56.56
CA ARG A 12 41.22 -39.98 -55.17
C ARG A 12 40.64 -38.87 -54.30
N ASN A 13 40.12 -39.35 -53.19
CA ASN A 13 39.84 -38.72 -51.97
C ASN A 13 41.03 -37.86 -51.47
N SER A 14 40.88 -36.55 -51.38
CA SER A 14 41.69 -35.69 -50.54
C SER A 14 40.74 -34.88 -49.64
N ALA A 15 40.53 -35.37 -48.44
CA ALA A 15 39.80 -34.68 -47.42
C ALA A 15 40.56 -33.38 -47.04
N PRO A 16 39.91 -32.24 -46.87
CA PRO A 16 40.54 -31.05 -46.31
C PRO A 16 40.77 -31.26 -44.83
N VAL A 17 41.99 -31.10 -44.41
CA VAL A 17 42.45 -31.04 -43.01
C VAL A 17 41.67 -29.87 -42.35
N LYS A 18 40.74 -30.18 -41.49
CA LYS A 18 40.01 -29.23 -40.66
C LYS A 18 41.00 -28.62 -39.65
N ASN A 19 41.41 -27.39 -39.86
CA ASN A 19 42.12 -26.61 -38.90
C ASN A 19 41.19 -26.31 -37.71
N SER A 20 41.14 -27.23 -36.72
CA SER A 20 40.30 -27.10 -35.53
C SER A 20 40.81 -26.07 -34.49
N HIS A 21 42.03 -25.56 -34.65
CA HIS A 21 42.61 -24.63 -33.70
C HIS A 21 42.24 -23.16 -33.91
N GLY A 22 41.88 -22.75 -35.14
CA GLY A 22 41.46 -21.36 -35.39
C GLY A 22 40.06 -21.02 -34.88
N ASN A 23 39.16 -21.98 -34.95
CA ASN A 23 37.75 -21.78 -34.62
C ASN A 23 37.46 -21.69 -33.10
N SER A 24 38.36 -22.28 -32.27
CA SER A 24 38.21 -22.23 -30.81
C SER A 24 38.66 -20.89 -30.19
N GLN A 25 39.68 -20.28 -30.76
CA GLN A 25 40.16 -18.96 -30.30
C GLN A 25 39.22 -17.84 -30.73
N GLU A 26 38.67 -17.91 -31.95
CA GLU A 26 37.70 -16.89 -32.46
C GLU A 26 36.39 -16.96 -31.71
N SER A 27 35.87 -18.12 -31.36
CA SER A 27 34.68 -18.28 -30.56
C SER A 27 34.87 -17.82 -29.10
N ALA A 28 36.04 -18.03 -28.51
CA ALA A 28 36.40 -17.57 -27.16
C ALA A 28 36.54 -16.03 -27.11
N SER A 29 37.17 -15.42 -28.16
CA SER A 29 37.30 -13.97 -28.29
C SER A 29 35.94 -13.28 -28.46
N ALA A 30 35.06 -13.84 -29.32
CA ALA A 30 33.71 -13.33 -29.54
C ALA A 30 32.83 -13.43 -28.29
N LYS A 31 32.99 -14.49 -27.49
CA LYS A 31 32.26 -14.67 -26.24
C LYS A 31 32.70 -13.69 -25.16
N ASN A 32 34.01 -13.37 -25.13
CA ASN A 32 34.59 -12.42 -24.17
C ASN A 32 34.17 -10.97 -24.50
N ILE A 33 34.16 -10.60 -25.77
CA ILE A 33 33.67 -9.28 -26.24
C ILE A 33 32.15 -9.12 -25.96
N ARG A 34 31.35 -10.15 -26.16
CA ARG A 34 29.89 -10.12 -25.83
C ARG A 34 29.63 -10.08 -24.32
N GLY A 35 30.44 -10.75 -23.51
CA GLY A 35 30.35 -10.70 -22.05
C GLY A 35 30.65 -9.29 -21.51
N ASN A 36 31.69 -8.66 -22.03
CA ASN A 36 32.13 -7.34 -21.60
C ASN A 36 31.18 -6.20 -22.06
N SER A 37 30.58 -6.34 -23.24
CA SER A 37 29.58 -5.36 -23.72
C SER A 37 28.26 -5.42 -22.94
N LYS A 38 27.84 -6.61 -22.52
CA LYS A 38 26.64 -6.78 -21.68
C LYS A 38 26.84 -6.24 -20.26
N SER A 39 28.02 -6.40 -19.68
CA SER A 39 28.38 -5.86 -18.37
C SER A 39 28.43 -4.33 -18.39
N ALA A 40 29.06 -3.73 -19.40
CA ALA A 40 29.15 -2.29 -19.53
C ALA A 40 27.80 -1.61 -19.82
N ALA A 41 26.92 -2.25 -20.59
CA ALA A 41 25.56 -1.76 -20.85
C ALA A 41 24.69 -1.82 -19.60
N SER A 42 24.78 -2.90 -18.81
CA SER A 42 24.07 -3.05 -17.55
C SER A 42 24.44 -1.98 -16.53
N THR A 43 25.72 -1.68 -16.41
CA THR A 43 26.22 -0.66 -15.46
C THR A 43 25.82 0.76 -15.85
N ARG A 44 25.75 1.07 -17.16
CA ARG A 44 25.31 2.38 -17.66
C ARG A 44 23.81 2.59 -17.43
N HIS A 45 22.98 1.58 -17.66
CA HIS A 45 21.55 1.66 -17.36
C HIS A 45 21.28 1.85 -15.86
N THR A 46 21.99 1.13 -15.01
CA THR A 46 21.84 1.28 -13.56
C THR A 46 22.22 2.69 -13.09
N ARG A 47 23.31 3.26 -13.60
CA ARG A 47 23.73 4.64 -13.26
C ARG A 47 22.70 5.68 -13.75
N ALA A 48 22.23 5.57 -14.99
CA ALA A 48 21.21 6.48 -15.51
C ALA A 48 19.91 6.40 -14.70
N THR A 49 19.49 5.20 -14.31
CA THR A 49 18.32 4.98 -13.49
C THR A 49 18.50 5.59 -12.08
N ILE A 50 19.67 5.43 -11.47
CA ILE A 50 19.97 6.05 -10.17
C ILE A 50 19.91 7.57 -10.27
N TRP A 51 20.47 8.19 -11.31
CA TRP A 51 20.41 9.64 -11.50
C TRP A 51 18.99 10.17 -11.72
N MET A 52 18.11 9.40 -12.36
CA MET A 52 16.70 9.77 -12.53
C MET A 52 15.90 9.64 -11.24
N ILE A 53 16.24 8.66 -10.40
CA ILE A 53 15.51 8.39 -9.14
C ILE A 53 16.08 9.24 -7.99
N LEU A 54 17.34 9.65 -8.07
CA LEU A 54 18.04 10.43 -7.04
C LEU A 54 17.28 11.69 -6.59
N PRO A 55 16.79 12.57 -7.48
CA PRO A 55 16.06 13.77 -7.05
C PRO A 55 14.78 13.43 -6.30
N LEU A 56 14.07 12.37 -6.71
CA LEU A 56 12.89 11.90 -6.00
C LEU A 56 13.23 11.37 -4.61
N TYR A 57 14.33 10.60 -4.48
CA TYR A 57 14.82 10.11 -3.20
C TYR A 57 15.23 11.22 -2.26
N ILE A 58 15.98 12.21 -2.76
CA ILE A 58 16.41 13.37 -1.97
C ILE A 58 15.19 14.17 -1.51
N PHE A 59 14.24 14.43 -2.41
CA PHE A 59 12.99 15.13 -2.07
C PHE A 59 12.23 14.38 -0.99
N THR A 60 12.00 13.08 -1.16
CA THR A 60 11.29 12.25 -0.18
C THR A 60 12.03 12.23 1.16
N LEU A 61 13.35 12.08 1.14
CA LEU A 61 14.17 12.03 2.34
C LEU A 61 14.09 13.37 3.11
N ILE A 62 14.21 14.51 2.43
CA ILE A 62 14.09 15.82 3.07
C ILE A 62 12.67 16.02 3.62
N PHE A 63 11.63 15.77 2.81
CA PHE A 63 10.25 15.99 3.22
C PHE A 63 9.76 15.05 4.33
N VAL A 64 10.32 13.86 4.43
CA VAL A 64 9.96 12.89 5.48
C VAL A 64 10.91 13.00 6.67
N ALA A 65 12.23 13.02 6.43
CA ALA A 65 13.21 13.02 7.51
C ALA A 65 13.23 14.35 8.29
N CYS A 66 13.12 15.49 7.61
CA CYS A 66 13.20 16.79 8.25
C CYS A 66 12.08 17.01 9.31
N PRO A 67 10.78 16.77 9.00
CA PRO A 67 9.73 16.83 10.01
C PRO A 67 9.89 15.82 11.14
N LEU A 68 10.36 14.59 10.83
CA LEU A 68 10.58 13.58 11.86
C LEU A 68 11.71 13.98 12.82
N ILE A 69 12.85 14.45 12.30
CA ILE A 69 13.95 14.96 13.11
C ILE A 69 13.49 16.14 13.95
N TYR A 70 12.71 17.04 13.36
CA TYR A 70 12.14 18.19 14.07
C TYR A 70 11.20 17.75 15.19
N MET A 71 10.32 16.76 14.97
CA MET A 71 9.44 16.20 16.01
C MET A 71 10.25 15.54 17.13
N VAL A 72 11.31 14.80 16.80
CA VAL A 72 12.21 14.20 17.78
C VAL A 72 12.92 15.29 18.59
N ALA A 73 13.41 16.34 17.94
CA ALA A 73 14.03 17.48 18.63
C ALA A 73 13.05 18.19 19.57
N LEU A 74 11.81 18.40 19.13
CA LEU A 74 10.75 18.98 19.98
C LEU A 74 10.39 18.09 21.16
N SER A 75 10.50 16.77 21.03
CA SER A 75 10.24 15.83 22.13
C SER A 75 11.15 16.05 23.34
N PHE A 76 12.36 16.56 23.10
CA PHE A 76 13.33 16.89 24.15
C PHE A 76 13.33 18.36 24.54
N ALA A 77 12.48 19.19 23.97
CA ALA A 77 12.40 20.61 24.27
C ALA A 77 11.32 20.91 25.30
N THR A 78 11.52 21.98 26.07
CA THR A 78 10.56 22.44 27.08
C THR A 78 9.51 23.34 26.45
N PRO A 79 8.20 23.16 26.73
CA PRO A 79 7.17 24.10 26.28
C PRO A 79 7.40 25.48 26.90
N GLY A 80 7.36 26.53 26.07
CA GLY A 80 7.45 27.93 26.53
C GLY A 80 6.15 28.42 27.18
N GLU A 81 6.24 29.33 28.14
CA GLU A 81 5.11 29.79 28.97
C GLU A 81 4.01 30.57 28.18
N VAL A 82 4.36 31.25 27.09
CA VAL A 82 3.39 32.10 26.38
C VAL A 82 3.07 31.65 24.96
N HIS A 83 4.05 31.38 24.15
CA HIS A 83 3.96 30.76 22.81
C HIS A 83 5.36 30.45 22.34
N GLY A 84 5.66 29.16 22.12
CA GLY A 84 6.93 28.76 21.55
C GLY A 84 7.59 27.61 22.30
N VAL A 85 8.74 27.22 21.80
CA VAL A 85 9.54 26.12 22.33
C VAL A 85 10.83 26.71 22.89
N GLN A 86 11.11 26.42 24.16
CA GLN A 86 12.42 26.70 24.73
C GLN A 86 13.33 25.51 24.46
N TRP A 87 14.46 25.76 23.81
CA TRP A 87 15.46 24.72 23.49
C TRP A 87 16.28 24.34 24.74
N ILE A 88 15.58 23.99 25.79
CA ILE A 88 16.16 23.45 27.02
C ILE A 88 15.88 21.97 27.01
N PHE A 89 16.94 21.15 27.07
CA PHE A 89 16.81 19.70 27.04
C PHE A 89 16.08 19.22 28.30
N THR A 90 14.95 18.53 28.13
CA THR A 90 14.17 17.95 29.20
C THR A 90 13.62 16.56 28.82
N LEU A 91 13.48 15.72 29.85
CA LEU A 91 12.79 14.44 29.75
C LEU A 91 11.39 14.48 30.37
N ASP A 92 10.94 15.63 30.85
CA ASP A 92 9.64 15.79 31.50
C ASP A 92 8.47 15.44 30.59
N ASN A 93 8.61 15.65 29.28
CA ASN A 93 7.61 15.27 28.30
C ASN A 93 7.34 13.75 28.33
N TYR A 94 8.38 12.94 28.51
CA TYR A 94 8.24 11.48 28.62
C TYR A 94 7.64 11.06 29.96
N ARG A 95 7.93 11.80 31.04
CA ARG A 95 7.31 11.56 32.33
C ARG A 95 5.83 11.89 32.33
N LYS A 96 5.42 12.95 31.63
CA LYS A 96 4.01 13.33 31.45
C LYS A 96 3.19 12.26 30.75
N ILE A 97 3.77 11.46 29.85
CA ILE A 97 3.07 10.35 29.20
C ILE A 97 2.57 9.32 30.20
N LEU A 98 3.24 9.19 31.34
CA LEU A 98 2.85 8.27 32.42
C LEU A 98 1.78 8.87 33.36
N GLU A 99 1.37 10.12 33.16
CA GLU A 99 0.27 10.70 33.91
C GLU A 99 -1.06 9.95 33.61
N PRO A 100 -1.93 9.81 34.63
CA PRO A 100 -3.19 9.04 34.48
C PRO A 100 -4.03 9.45 33.28
N VAL A 101 -4.09 10.75 32.97
CA VAL A 101 -4.88 11.30 31.86
C VAL A 101 -4.45 10.73 30.51
N TYR A 102 -3.14 10.63 30.28
CA TYR A 102 -2.62 10.06 29.03
C TYR A 102 -2.77 8.56 28.97
N LEU A 103 -2.55 7.87 30.10
CA LEU A 103 -2.75 6.42 30.18
C LEU A 103 -4.22 6.05 29.96
N ASP A 104 -5.16 6.77 30.56
CA ASP A 104 -6.58 6.55 30.35
C ASP A 104 -6.98 6.76 28.88
N THR A 105 -6.46 7.82 28.27
CA THR A 105 -6.70 8.08 26.84
C THR A 105 -6.13 6.98 25.97
N PHE A 106 -4.94 6.48 26.29
CA PHE A 106 -4.30 5.37 25.57
C PHE A 106 -5.12 4.08 25.70
N VAL A 107 -5.56 3.73 26.91
CA VAL A 107 -6.40 2.55 27.16
C VAL A 107 -7.72 2.66 26.41
N GLN A 108 -8.39 3.82 26.45
CA GLN A 108 -9.64 4.06 25.72
C GLN A 108 -9.43 3.92 24.21
N SER A 109 -8.34 4.47 23.68
CA SER A 109 -8.01 4.37 22.25
C SER A 109 -7.74 2.92 21.83
N PHE A 110 -7.04 2.17 22.67
CA PHE A 110 -6.74 0.76 22.41
C PHE A 110 -8.02 -0.10 22.46
N GLN A 111 -8.88 0.14 23.45
CA GLN A 111 -10.18 -0.51 23.57
C GLN A 111 -11.06 -0.21 22.35
N LEU A 112 -11.09 1.05 21.90
CA LEU A 112 -11.81 1.45 20.70
C LEU A 112 -11.28 0.72 19.45
N ALA A 113 -9.95 0.67 19.30
CA ALA A 113 -9.31 0.00 18.17
C ALA A 113 -9.64 -1.50 18.13
N ILE A 114 -9.53 -2.21 19.25
CA ILE A 114 -9.87 -3.64 19.34
C ILE A 114 -11.33 -3.86 19.01
N THR A 115 -12.23 -3.10 19.65
CA THR A 115 -13.68 -3.25 19.45
C THR A 115 -14.06 -3.01 17.99
N SER A 116 -13.54 -1.93 17.39
CA SER A 116 -13.78 -1.62 15.98
C SER A 116 -13.23 -2.71 15.05
N THR A 117 -12.04 -3.22 15.33
CA THR A 117 -11.41 -4.29 14.51
C THR A 117 -12.24 -5.58 14.56
N VAL A 118 -12.75 -5.96 15.73
CA VAL A 118 -13.61 -7.14 15.87
C VAL A 118 -14.88 -7.00 15.00
N PHE A 119 -15.56 -5.85 15.09
CA PHE A 119 -16.76 -5.61 14.29
C PHE A 119 -16.46 -5.55 12.78
N ILE A 120 -15.39 -4.88 12.40
CA ILE A 120 -14.97 -4.76 11.00
C ILE A 120 -14.61 -6.13 10.43
N THR A 121 -13.93 -6.97 11.20
CA THR A 121 -13.59 -8.34 10.78
C THR A 121 -14.84 -9.21 10.68
N LEU A 122 -15.71 -9.14 11.66
CA LEU A 122 -16.95 -9.93 11.70
C LEU A 122 -17.88 -9.63 10.52
N ILE A 123 -17.94 -8.36 10.11
CA ILE A 123 -18.75 -7.92 8.96
C ILE A 123 -17.98 -8.06 7.65
N GLY A 124 -16.72 -7.61 7.61
CA GLY A 124 -15.92 -7.52 6.39
C GLY A 124 -15.50 -8.89 5.84
N TYR A 125 -15.21 -9.86 6.72
CA TYR A 125 -14.81 -11.20 6.30
C TYR A 125 -15.89 -11.92 5.49
N PRO A 126 -17.16 -12.05 5.97
CA PRO A 126 -18.23 -12.66 5.16
C PRO A 126 -18.45 -11.92 3.84
N PHE A 127 -18.46 -10.58 3.86
CA PHE A 127 -18.60 -9.79 2.63
C PHE A 127 -17.47 -10.05 1.62
N GLY A 128 -16.22 -10.05 2.05
CA GLY A 128 -15.07 -10.37 1.19
C GLY A 128 -15.15 -11.78 0.62
N TYR A 129 -15.51 -12.74 1.46
CA TYR A 129 -15.72 -14.13 1.05
C TYR A 129 -16.84 -14.28 0.01
N PHE A 130 -17.99 -13.63 0.24
CA PHE A 130 -19.09 -13.60 -0.73
C PHE A 130 -18.66 -12.98 -2.05
N MET A 131 -17.94 -11.85 -1.99
CA MET A 131 -17.45 -11.15 -3.16
C MET A 131 -16.48 -12.02 -3.98
N ALA A 132 -15.63 -12.79 -3.30
CA ALA A 132 -14.72 -13.74 -3.95
C ALA A 132 -15.43 -14.88 -4.70
N LYS A 133 -16.65 -15.25 -4.31
CA LYS A 133 -17.47 -16.29 -4.95
C LYS A 133 -18.36 -15.79 -6.08
N LEU A 134 -18.51 -14.48 -6.26
CA LEU A 134 -19.33 -13.93 -7.34
C LEU A 134 -18.77 -14.28 -8.73
N PRO A 135 -19.61 -14.42 -9.77
CA PRO A 135 -19.17 -14.53 -11.14
C PRO A 135 -18.44 -13.26 -11.59
N ALA A 136 -17.60 -13.36 -12.64
CA ALA A 136 -16.71 -12.26 -13.07
C ALA A 136 -17.41 -10.90 -13.26
N GLY A 137 -18.63 -10.89 -13.81
CA GLY A 137 -19.44 -9.68 -13.94
C GLY A 137 -19.92 -9.10 -12.61
N GLY A 138 -20.26 -9.96 -11.65
CA GLY A 138 -20.66 -9.58 -10.29
C GLY A 138 -19.50 -9.01 -9.49
N LYS A 139 -18.31 -9.62 -9.58
CA LYS A 139 -17.08 -9.13 -8.93
C LYS A 139 -16.77 -7.69 -9.32
N LYS A 140 -16.82 -7.40 -10.65
CA LYS A 140 -16.54 -6.07 -11.17
C LYS A 140 -17.53 -5.02 -10.63
N LYS A 141 -18.83 -5.35 -10.59
CA LYS A 141 -19.85 -4.46 -10.03
C LYS A 141 -19.68 -4.24 -8.52
N ALA A 142 -19.42 -5.31 -7.76
CA ALA A 142 -19.20 -5.24 -6.33
C ALA A 142 -17.98 -4.40 -5.97
N MET A 143 -16.87 -4.57 -6.72
CA MET A 143 -15.66 -3.77 -6.55
C MET A 143 -15.88 -2.29 -6.85
N LEU A 144 -16.61 -1.99 -7.92
CA LEU A 144 -16.98 -0.61 -8.27
C LEU A 144 -17.85 0.03 -7.18
N LEU A 145 -18.84 -0.71 -6.67
CA LEU A 145 -19.71 -0.23 -5.59
C LEU A 145 -18.93 0.01 -4.29
N LEU A 146 -17.95 -0.86 -3.99
CA LEU A 146 -17.08 -0.72 -2.82
C LEU A 146 -16.18 0.53 -2.92
N MET A 147 -15.74 0.88 -4.15
CA MET A 147 -14.91 2.05 -4.39
C MET A 147 -15.69 3.37 -4.44
N LEU A 148 -17.00 3.30 -4.68
CA LEU A 148 -17.85 4.50 -4.84
C LEU A 148 -17.78 5.47 -3.65
N PRO A 149 -17.77 5.03 -2.38
CA PRO A 149 -17.60 5.91 -1.23
C PRO A 149 -16.29 6.70 -1.22
N PHE A 150 -15.23 6.20 -1.88
CA PHE A 150 -13.94 6.90 -1.91
C PHE A 150 -13.94 8.11 -2.86
N TRP A 151 -14.83 8.14 -3.82
CA TRP A 151 -14.97 9.28 -4.75
C TRP A 151 -15.67 10.47 -4.10
N VAL A 152 -16.39 10.22 -3.00
CA VAL A 152 -17.02 11.29 -2.23
C VAL A 152 -16.01 11.90 -1.28
N ASN A 153 -15.91 13.21 -1.24
CA ASN A 153 -15.05 13.94 -0.32
C ASN A 153 -15.32 13.50 1.12
N SER A 154 -14.26 13.24 1.88
CA SER A 154 -14.34 12.74 3.27
C SER A 154 -15.09 13.70 4.20
N LEU A 155 -15.01 15.01 3.98
CA LEU A 155 -15.74 16.00 4.76
C LEU A 155 -17.25 15.88 4.54
N ILE A 156 -17.71 15.79 3.29
CA ILE A 156 -19.14 15.63 2.96
C ILE A 156 -19.67 14.35 3.59
N ARG A 157 -18.91 13.28 3.52
CA ARG A 157 -19.23 12.00 4.11
C ARG A 157 -19.34 12.07 5.64
N LEU A 158 -18.43 12.78 6.30
CA LEU A 158 -18.45 13.00 7.73
C LEU A 158 -19.69 13.84 8.13
N TYR A 159 -19.99 14.91 7.41
CA TYR A 159 -21.19 15.70 7.65
C TYR A 159 -22.48 14.88 7.46
N GLY A 160 -22.52 13.99 6.48
CA GLY A 160 -23.62 13.04 6.31
C GLY A 160 -23.87 12.19 7.56
N TRP A 161 -22.80 11.64 8.17
CA TRP A 161 -22.90 10.90 9.43
C TRP A 161 -23.38 11.76 10.59
N ILE A 162 -22.89 13.01 10.69
CA ILE A 162 -23.33 13.97 11.70
C ILE A 162 -24.84 14.19 11.60
N ILE A 163 -25.37 14.46 10.40
CA ILE A 163 -26.81 14.67 10.17
C ILE A 163 -27.63 13.43 10.53
N ILE A 164 -27.14 12.24 10.19
CA ILE A 164 -27.83 10.97 10.48
C ILE A 164 -27.90 10.70 12.00
N LEU A 165 -26.78 10.92 12.71
CA LEU A 165 -26.63 10.57 14.12
C LEU A 165 -27.10 11.65 15.10
N GLN A 166 -27.42 12.86 14.61
CA GLN A 166 -27.94 13.95 15.46
C GLN A 166 -29.21 13.55 16.21
N LYS A 167 -29.47 14.22 17.34
CA LYS A 167 -30.68 13.99 18.16
C LYS A 167 -31.98 14.15 17.37
N LYS A 168 -32.04 15.06 16.40
CA LYS A 168 -33.14 15.24 15.44
C LYS A 168 -32.83 14.63 14.07
N GLY A 169 -31.87 13.71 14.00
CA GLY A 169 -31.41 13.10 12.77
C GLY A 169 -32.30 11.97 12.27
N VAL A 170 -31.99 11.53 11.04
CA VAL A 170 -32.75 10.49 10.33
C VAL A 170 -32.84 9.20 11.13
N LEU A 171 -31.75 8.80 11.81
CA LEU A 171 -31.73 7.59 12.62
C LEU A 171 -32.77 7.63 13.75
N ASN A 172 -32.80 8.71 14.53
CA ASN A 172 -33.76 8.88 15.61
C ASN A 172 -35.19 8.99 15.09
N PHE A 173 -35.39 9.63 13.94
CA PHE A 173 -36.70 9.73 13.29
C PHE A 173 -37.23 8.33 12.91
N VAL A 174 -36.40 7.50 12.27
CA VAL A 174 -36.77 6.15 11.86
C VAL A 174 -37.04 5.24 13.09
N LEU A 175 -36.15 5.26 14.09
CA LEU A 175 -36.32 4.46 15.30
C LEU A 175 -37.58 4.84 16.07
N LYS A 176 -37.93 6.13 16.14
CA LYS A 176 -39.16 6.61 16.76
C LYS A 176 -40.40 6.18 15.97
N LYS A 177 -40.34 6.27 14.63
CA LYS A 177 -41.46 5.84 13.76
C LYS A 177 -41.72 4.33 13.82
N LEU A 178 -40.65 3.53 14.04
CA LEU A 178 -40.75 2.08 14.24
C LEU A 178 -41.21 1.69 15.67
N GLY A 179 -41.41 2.67 16.56
CA GLY A 179 -41.81 2.40 17.95
C GLY A 179 -40.69 1.79 18.82
N LEU A 180 -39.45 1.77 18.34
CA LEU A 180 -38.33 1.16 19.06
C LEU A 180 -37.80 2.06 20.18
N ILE A 181 -38.04 3.37 20.11
CA ILE A 181 -37.60 4.35 21.11
C ILE A 181 -38.71 5.39 21.38
N GLU A 182 -38.90 5.74 22.64
CA GLU A 182 -39.83 6.81 23.04
C GLU A 182 -39.12 8.18 23.02
N LYS A 183 -37.87 8.21 23.48
CA LYS A 183 -37.04 9.42 23.56
C LYS A 183 -35.89 9.38 22.56
N PRO A 184 -35.54 10.52 21.93
CA PRO A 184 -34.44 10.54 20.99
C PRO A 184 -33.11 10.25 21.68
N LEU A 185 -32.34 9.30 21.13
CA LEU A 185 -31.03 8.89 21.62
C LEU A 185 -29.98 9.98 21.33
N LYS A 186 -29.13 10.25 22.31
CA LYS A 186 -27.96 11.10 22.16
C LYS A 186 -26.76 10.23 21.70
N ILE A 187 -26.79 9.78 20.43
CA ILE A 187 -25.74 8.90 19.90
C ILE A 187 -24.53 9.72 19.46
N MET A 188 -24.73 10.93 18.97
CA MET A 188 -23.66 11.80 18.52
C MET A 188 -22.67 12.10 19.66
N TYR A 189 -21.37 12.06 19.37
CA TYR A 189 -20.25 12.19 20.32
C TYR A 189 -20.17 11.07 21.39
N SER A 190 -20.83 9.95 21.16
CA SER A 190 -20.73 8.80 22.04
C SER A 190 -19.83 7.70 21.47
N TYR A 191 -19.38 6.79 22.31
CA TYR A 191 -18.57 5.65 21.92
C TYR A 191 -19.16 4.83 20.75
N PRO A 192 -20.48 4.50 20.72
CA PRO A 192 -21.07 3.82 19.57
C PRO A 192 -21.00 4.60 18.26
N ALA A 193 -21.13 5.93 18.29
CA ALA A 193 -21.00 6.74 17.08
C ALA A 193 -19.60 6.66 16.46
N ILE A 194 -18.58 6.64 17.30
CA ILE A 194 -17.18 6.51 16.85
C ILE A 194 -16.97 5.13 16.23
N ILE A 195 -17.47 4.05 16.86
CA ILE A 195 -17.37 2.70 16.31
C ILE A 195 -18.06 2.60 14.93
N ILE A 196 -19.27 3.13 14.79
CA ILE A 196 -20.00 3.15 13.50
C ILE A 196 -19.18 3.88 12.44
N GLY A 197 -18.62 5.04 12.77
CA GLY A 197 -17.76 5.80 11.89
C GLY A 197 -16.51 5.03 11.46
N MET A 198 -15.84 4.38 12.41
CA MET A 198 -14.65 3.54 12.16
C MET A 198 -14.99 2.34 11.27
N ILE A 199 -16.08 1.64 11.55
CA ILE A 199 -16.57 0.53 10.71
C ILE A 199 -16.79 1.03 9.29
N TYR A 200 -17.53 2.11 9.12
CA TYR A 200 -17.84 2.66 7.80
C TYR A 200 -16.58 3.02 6.99
N VAL A 201 -15.59 3.62 7.63
CA VAL A 201 -14.35 4.05 6.96
C VAL A 201 -13.43 2.86 6.63
N LEU A 202 -13.30 1.89 7.55
CA LEU A 202 -12.32 0.82 7.44
C LEU A 202 -12.87 -0.47 6.79
N LEU A 203 -14.20 -0.65 6.78
CA LEU A 203 -14.84 -1.85 6.23
C LEU A 203 -14.46 -2.12 4.75
N PRO A 204 -14.42 -1.14 3.84
CA PRO A 204 -13.99 -1.38 2.48
C PRO A 204 -12.56 -1.92 2.35
N PHE A 205 -11.64 -1.43 3.20
CA PHE A 205 -10.26 -1.92 3.21
C PHE A 205 -10.18 -3.37 3.69
N MET A 206 -10.98 -3.73 4.70
CA MET A 206 -11.05 -5.12 5.18
C MET A 206 -11.61 -6.04 4.11
N ILE A 207 -12.69 -5.65 3.43
CA ILE A 207 -13.29 -6.45 2.35
C ILE A 207 -12.28 -6.68 1.23
N LEU A 208 -11.53 -5.63 0.84
CA LEU A 208 -10.49 -5.74 -0.19
C LEU A 208 -9.32 -6.62 0.23
N SER A 209 -8.95 -6.62 1.51
CA SER A 209 -7.87 -7.46 2.03
C SER A 209 -8.23 -8.95 2.03
N VAL A 210 -9.51 -9.28 2.20
CA VAL A 210 -10.04 -10.66 2.19
C VAL A 210 -10.30 -11.16 0.77
N TYR A 211 -10.69 -10.25 -0.14
CA TYR A 211 -10.96 -10.54 -1.55
C TYR A 211 -9.71 -10.94 -2.33
#